data_0d6f362f801b588f6a1ea34c2c65d0ce
#
_entry.id   0d6f362f801b588f6a1ea34c2c65d0ce
#
_cell.length_a   1.000
_cell.length_b   1.000
_cell.length_c   1.000
_cell.angle_alpha   90.00
_cell.angle_beta   90.00
_cell.angle_gamma   90.00
#
_symmetry.space_group_name_H-M   'P 1'
#
loop_
_entity.id
_entity.type
_entity.pdbx_description
1 polymer ?
#
loop_
_entity_poly.entity_id
_entity_poly.type
_entity_poly.pdbx_seq_one_letter_code
_entity_poly.pdbx_strand_id
1 'polypeptide(L)'
;MVSPSPVARTVRFVRMLTRRGAAVVAVAVVAVAGKAPTLASAHPLLRAHLPQSATPAATRVPNELGRFPIVEWHQVVEKDGAYTVSRERFRAELAELHRRGYVPVNLSEILDKTLDVPAGKTPVLFTFDDASPSQFRYLERNGQLVVDPSSAVGILLDFLRTHPDWKPKGLFCMLPAAEAGHAFFGEKGIQGQQSAWRFKKVQFLHQQGFELCNHTLWHAKLSKYSDAVVQEQLARGVLAIDSAVPGYQVRGMALPYGLWPKNRALTLKGSWYDTKAKRTVSYAHEAVFEVAGGPARSPFDPQFNPRALPRVPLQGGTNLTTTLNELDKVGGKWARFVSDGNPETIAKP
;
A
#
# COMPACT_ATOMS: atom_id res chain seq x y z
N MET A 1 42.55 47.47 17.06
CA MET A 1 43.44 47.69 15.90
C MET A 1 43.01 46.76 14.79
N VAL A 2 42.57 47.40 13.70
CA VAL A 2 42.55 47.01 12.30
C VAL A 2 41.79 45.75 11.89
N SER A 3 40.56 46.00 11.39
CA SER A 3 39.85 45.23 10.38
C SER A 3 40.53 45.39 9.00
N PRO A 4 40.37 44.49 8.05
CA PRO A 4 39.92 44.95 6.76
C PRO A 4 38.73 44.17 6.16
N SER A 5 38.00 44.96 5.42
CA SER A 5 36.79 44.76 4.63
C SER A 5 36.92 43.88 3.36
N PRO A 6 35.77 43.62 2.68
CA PRO A 6 35.60 42.58 1.67
C PRO A 6 35.92 43.02 0.26
N VAL A 7 36.30 42.06 -0.60
CA VAL A 7 36.47 42.27 -2.04
C VAL A 7 35.26 41.66 -2.79
N ALA A 8 34.43 42.56 -3.37
CA ALA A 8 33.40 42.24 -4.33
C ALA A 8 34.01 41.84 -5.68
N ARG A 9 33.63 40.70 -6.25
CA ARG A 9 33.90 40.36 -7.65
C ARG A 9 32.62 40.40 -8.46
N THR A 10 32.58 41.43 -9.29
CA THR A 10 31.59 41.66 -10.34
C THR A 10 31.79 40.66 -11.47
N VAL A 11 30.77 39.91 -11.85
CA VAL A 11 30.77 39.11 -13.08
C VAL A 11 29.86 39.80 -14.11
N ARG A 12 30.48 40.21 -15.22
CA ARG A 12 29.83 40.83 -16.36
C ARG A 12 29.05 39.79 -17.17
N PHE A 13 27.78 40.11 -17.50
CA PHE A 13 27.00 39.44 -18.52
C PHE A 13 27.48 39.90 -19.92
N VAL A 14 27.80 38.95 -20.77
CA VAL A 14 27.94 39.19 -22.23
C VAL A 14 26.71 38.57 -22.91
N ARG A 15 25.88 39.44 -23.48
CA ARG A 15 24.83 39.07 -24.41
C ARG A 15 25.47 38.81 -25.78
N MET A 16 25.25 37.63 -26.35
CA MET A 16 25.47 37.39 -27.78
C MET A 16 24.14 37.06 -28.46
N LEU A 17 23.72 38.00 -29.31
CA LEU A 17 22.66 37.77 -30.31
C LEU A 17 23.31 37.09 -31.53
N THR A 18 22.70 35.99 -32.03
CA THR A 18 22.92 35.56 -33.40
C THR A 18 21.61 35.08 -34.05
N ARG A 19 21.50 35.51 -35.27
CA ARG A 19 20.43 35.58 -36.23
C ARG A 19 19.88 34.23 -36.71
N ARG A 20 18.64 34.28 -37.16
CA ARG A 20 17.85 33.30 -37.92
C ARG A 20 18.57 32.81 -39.19
N GLY A 21 18.47 31.51 -39.48
CA GLY A 21 18.70 30.91 -40.79
C GLY A 21 17.78 29.69 -40.94
N ALA A 22 16.75 29.86 -41.78
CA ALA A 22 15.88 28.79 -42.23
C ALA A 22 16.56 28.02 -43.36
N ALA A 23 16.69 26.70 -43.21
CA ALA A 23 17.08 25.81 -44.31
C ALA A 23 15.89 24.91 -44.68
N VAL A 24 15.38 25.09 -45.87
CA VAL A 24 14.38 24.22 -46.51
C VAL A 24 15.13 23.04 -47.12
N VAL A 25 14.81 21.83 -46.70
CA VAL A 25 15.29 20.60 -47.35
C VAL A 25 14.14 20.00 -48.16
N ALA A 26 14.31 20.05 -49.49
CA ALA A 26 13.41 19.37 -50.43
C ALA A 26 13.79 17.88 -50.49
N VAL A 27 12.81 17.00 -50.24
CA VAL A 27 12.96 15.54 -50.42
C VAL A 27 12.42 15.17 -51.81
N ALA A 28 13.32 14.71 -52.67
CA ALA A 28 12.96 14.14 -53.97
C ALA A 28 12.52 12.68 -53.78
N VAL A 29 11.30 12.35 -54.21
CA VAL A 29 10.79 10.97 -54.29
C VAL A 29 11.22 10.37 -55.63
N VAL A 30 12.08 9.35 -55.60
CA VAL A 30 12.38 8.52 -56.76
C VAL A 30 11.53 7.23 -56.68
N ALA A 31 10.58 7.10 -57.61
CA ALA A 31 9.81 5.89 -57.79
C ALA A 31 10.63 4.88 -58.61
N VAL A 32 10.95 3.71 -58.04
CA VAL A 32 11.51 2.58 -58.75
C VAL A 32 10.44 1.49 -58.85
N ALA A 33 9.98 1.23 -60.08
CA ALA A 33 9.11 0.09 -60.38
C ALA A 33 9.92 -1.17 -60.48
N GLY A 34 9.72 -2.10 -59.57
CA GLY A 34 10.32 -3.44 -59.54
C GLY A 34 9.26 -4.53 -59.46
N LYS A 35 9.29 -5.47 -60.39
CA LYS A 35 8.39 -6.59 -60.58
C LYS A 35 8.35 -7.52 -59.34
N ALA A 36 7.16 -8.01 -58.99
CA ALA A 36 6.94 -9.02 -57.96
C ALA A 36 7.38 -10.41 -58.40
N PRO A 37 7.98 -11.23 -57.53
CA PRO A 37 7.96 -12.65 -57.62
C PRO A 37 6.90 -13.25 -56.70
N THR A 38 6.01 -14.05 -57.26
CA THR A 38 5.11 -14.95 -56.55
C THR A 38 5.91 -16.09 -55.93
N LEU A 39 5.83 -16.21 -54.59
CA LEU A 39 6.14 -17.45 -53.90
C LEU A 39 5.10 -17.65 -52.77
N ALA A 40 4.27 -18.65 -53.01
CA ALA A 40 3.40 -19.22 -52.00
C ALA A 40 4.25 -19.95 -50.96
N SER A 41 4.15 -19.53 -49.72
CA SER A 41 4.54 -20.34 -48.56
C SER A 41 3.51 -20.10 -47.45
N ALA A 42 2.74 -21.15 -47.21
CA ALA A 42 1.77 -21.19 -46.11
C ALA A 42 2.53 -21.20 -44.80
N HIS A 43 2.48 -20.07 -44.07
CA HIS A 43 2.79 -20.07 -42.66
C HIS A 43 1.51 -20.38 -41.87
N PRO A 44 1.58 -21.25 -40.83
CA PRO A 44 0.44 -21.50 -39.96
C PRO A 44 0.09 -20.22 -39.22
N LEU A 45 -1.15 -19.80 -39.36
CA LEU A 45 -1.74 -18.68 -38.66
C LEU A 45 -1.53 -18.89 -37.16
N LEU A 46 -0.66 -18.07 -36.52
CA LEU A 46 -0.73 -17.84 -35.09
C LEU A 46 -2.15 -17.30 -34.81
N ARG A 47 -3.02 -18.16 -34.29
CA ARG A 47 -4.27 -17.70 -33.68
C ARG A 47 -3.88 -16.76 -32.54
N ALA A 48 -4.00 -15.46 -32.78
CA ALA A 48 -4.04 -14.49 -31.71
C ALA A 48 -5.15 -14.95 -30.76
N HIS A 49 -4.80 -15.32 -29.54
CA HIS A 49 -5.76 -15.49 -28.47
C HIS A 49 -6.37 -14.10 -28.23
N LEU A 50 -7.52 -13.86 -28.81
CA LEU A 50 -8.39 -12.78 -28.37
C LEU A 50 -8.67 -13.05 -26.89
N PRO A 51 -8.54 -12.06 -26.00
CA PRO A 51 -8.94 -12.24 -24.62
C PRO A 51 -10.39 -12.69 -24.64
N GLN A 52 -10.67 -13.85 -24.04
CA GLN A 52 -12.04 -14.33 -23.84
C GLN A 52 -12.80 -13.18 -23.16
N SER A 53 -13.86 -12.72 -23.82
CA SER A 53 -14.76 -11.75 -23.23
C SER A 53 -15.16 -12.27 -21.86
N ALA A 54 -14.76 -11.53 -20.81
CA ALA A 54 -15.17 -11.84 -19.45
C ALA A 54 -16.69 -11.98 -19.45
N THR A 55 -17.19 -13.15 -19.07
CA THR A 55 -18.61 -13.36 -18.80
C THR A 55 -19.05 -12.21 -17.89
N PRO A 56 -20.11 -11.45 -18.22
CA PRO A 56 -20.57 -10.38 -17.34
C PRO A 56 -20.74 -10.97 -15.94
N ALA A 57 -20.10 -10.37 -14.94
CA ALA A 57 -20.30 -10.77 -13.56
C ALA A 57 -21.82 -10.71 -13.32
N ALA A 58 -22.42 -11.85 -12.97
CA ALA A 58 -23.82 -11.90 -12.63
C ALA A 58 -24.10 -10.75 -11.67
N THR A 59 -25.08 -9.90 -12.01
CA THR A 59 -25.43 -8.72 -11.21
C THR A 59 -25.80 -9.22 -9.82
N ARG A 60 -24.85 -9.07 -8.88
CA ARG A 60 -25.10 -9.45 -7.49
C ARG A 60 -26.10 -8.49 -6.88
N VAL A 61 -27.02 -9.01 -6.08
CA VAL A 61 -27.94 -8.18 -5.31
C VAL A 61 -27.11 -7.35 -4.31
N PRO A 62 -27.31 -6.05 -4.24
CA PRO A 62 -26.66 -5.20 -3.26
C PRO A 62 -26.85 -5.71 -1.83
N ASN A 63 -25.79 -5.75 -1.05
CA ASN A 63 -25.76 -6.18 0.35
C ASN A 63 -24.59 -5.52 1.09
N GLU A 64 -24.78 -4.37 1.65
CA GLU A 64 -23.73 -3.63 2.33
C GLU A 64 -23.55 -4.03 3.81
N LEU A 65 -24.36 -4.96 4.30
CA LEU A 65 -24.15 -5.62 5.60
C LEU A 65 -23.23 -6.84 5.50
N GLY A 66 -22.84 -7.22 4.28
CA GLY A 66 -21.99 -8.36 4.02
C GLY A 66 -20.54 -8.19 4.50
N ARG A 67 -19.70 -9.20 4.25
CA ARG A 67 -18.28 -9.20 4.63
C ARG A 67 -17.40 -8.78 3.48
N PHE A 68 -16.22 -8.23 3.84
CA PHE A 68 -15.17 -7.84 2.90
C PHE A 68 -13.79 -8.25 3.42
N PRO A 69 -12.81 -8.50 2.56
CA PRO A 69 -11.48 -8.88 2.99
C PRO A 69 -10.67 -7.68 3.45
N ILE A 70 -9.99 -7.82 4.60
CA ILE A 70 -8.83 -7.04 5.00
C ILE A 70 -7.65 -7.97 4.77
N VAL A 71 -6.86 -7.73 3.72
CA VAL A 71 -5.75 -8.60 3.35
C VAL A 71 -4.45 -8.13 3.96
N GLU A 72 -3.58 -9.08 4.33
CA GLU A 72 -2.33 -8.82 5.02
C GLU A 72 -1.16 -9.38 4.22
N TRP A 73 -0.21 -8.51 3.88
CA TRP A 73 1.08 -8.87 3.32
C TRP A 73 2.23 -8.44 4.24
N HIS A 74 3.25 -9.30 4.35
CA HIS A 74 4.50 -8.95 5.04
C HIS A 74 5.58 -8.63 4.00
N GLN A 75 6.26 -9.63 3.46
CA GLN A 75 7.36 -9.41 2.53
C GLN A 75 6.98 -9.82 1.10
N VAL A 76 7.32 -8.97 0.13
CA VAL A 76 7.15 -9.25 -1.30
C VAL A 76 8.54 -9.42 -1.92
N VAL A 77 8.91 -10.66 -2.23
CA VAL A 77 10.27 -11.08 -2.61
C VAL A 77 10.24 -12.00 -3.85
N GLU A 78 11.30 -12.79 -4.09
CA GLU A 78 11.37 -13.67 -5.27
C GLU A 78 10.54 -14.95 -5.09
N LYS A 79 10.40 -15.47 -3.86
CA LYS A 79 9.79 -16.79 -3.61
C LYS A 79 8.81 -16.73 -2.46
N ASP A 80 7.77 -17.53 -2.56
CA ASP A 80 6.83 -17.75 -1.47
C ASP A 80 7.50 -18.42 -0.26
N GLY A 81 7.06 -18.07 0.93
CA GLY A 81 7.56 -18.64 2.19
C GLY A 81 6.64 -18.31 3.36
N ALA A 82 7.04 -18.66 4.57
CA ALA A 82 6.21 -18.53 5.76
C ALA A 82 5.66 -17.12 6.01
N TYR A 83 6.44 -16.09 5.67
CA TYR A 83 6.07 -14.66 5.81
C TYR A 83 6.33 -13.89 4.52
N THR A 84 6.40 -14.57 3.39
CA THR A 84 6.74 -13.96 2.11
C THR A 84 5.78 -14.39 1.02
N VAL A 85 5.50 -13.48 0.09
CA VAL A 85 4.88 -13.78 -1.20
C VAL A 85 5.83 -13.42 -2.32
N SER A 86 5.81 -14.20 -3.40
CA SER A 86 6.56 -13.86 -4.59
C SER A 86 5.96 -12.62 -5.26
N ARG A 87 6.82 -11.85 -5.96
CA ARG A 87 6.37 -10.68 -6.74
C ARG A 87 5.37 -11.08 -7.82
N GLU A 88 5.52 -12.27 -8.39
CA GLU A 88 4.59 -12.83 -9.36
C GLU A 88 3.23 -13.07 -8.71
N ARG A 89 3.20 -13.76 -7.56
CA ARG A 89 1.98 -14.02 -6.81
C ARG A 89 1.31 -12.73 -6.36
N PHE A 90 2.06 -11.75 -5.87
CA PHE A 90 1.52 -10.45 -5.46
C PHE A 90 0.80 -9.74 -6.62
N ARG A 91 1.40 -9.74 -7.84
CA ARG A 91 0.74 -9.22 -9.04
C ARG A 91 -0.54 -10.00 -9.39
N ALA A 92 -0.48 -11.32 -9.30
CA ALA A 92 -1.64 -12.18 -9.57
C ALA A 92 -2.78 -11.94 -8.56
N GLU A 93 -2.46 -11.72 -7.28
CA GLU A 93 -3.44 -11.42 -6.24
C GLU A 93 -4.11 -10.05 -6.47
N LEU A 94 -3.36 -9.01 -6.87
CA LEU A 94 -3.92 -7.72 -7.26
C LEU A 94 -4.86 -7.86 -8.47
N ALA A 95 -4.42 -8.57 -9.50
CA ALA A 95 -5.21 -8.81 -10.71
C ALA A 95 -6.50 -9.60 -10.42
N GLU A 96 -6.43 -10.60 -9.53
CA GLU A 96 -7.58 -11.40 -9.13
C GLU A 96 -8.61 -10.58 -8.34
N LEU A 97 -8.15 -9.74 -7.40
CA LEU A 97 -9.01 -8.82 -6.67
C LEU A 97 -9.72 -7.85 -7.63
N HIS A 98 -8.97 -7.24 -8.55
CA HIS A 98 -9.53 -6.31 -9.54
C HIS A 98 -10.56 -7.01 -10.45
N ARG A 99 -10.20 -8.17 -11.01
CA ARG A 99 -11.07 -8.96 -11.88
C ARG A 99 -12.39 -9.37 -11.21
N ARG A 100 -12.34 -9.65 -9.89
CA ARG A 100 -13.55 -9.99 -9.10
C ARG A 100 -14.34 -8.79 -8.62
N GLY A 101 -13.93 -7.58 -8.98
CA GLY A 101 -14.66 -6.34 -8.66
C GLY A 101 -14.43 -5.87 -7.21
N TYR A 102 -13.27 -6.17 -6.62
CA TYR A 102 -12.87 -5.53 -5.37
C TYR A 102 -12.29 -4.15 -5.66
N VAL A 103 -12.46 -3.22 -4.72
CA VAL A 103 -11.98 -1.83 -4.82
C VAL A 103 -11.23 -1.47 -3.54
N PRO A 104 -9.97 -1.01 -3.63
CA PRO A 104 -9.21 -0.60 -2.46
C PRO A 104 -9.87 0.56 -1.72
N VAL A 105 -9.93 0.45 -0.39
CA VAL A 105 -10.41 1.50 0.52
C VAL A 105 -9.37 1.78 1.60
N ASN A 106 -9.46 2.95 2.25
CA ASN A 106 -8.65 3.31 3.40
C ASN A 106 -9.34 2.92 4.71
N LEU A 107 -8.57 2.83 5.80
CA LEU A 107 -9.10 2.54 7.13
C LEU A 107 -10.05 3.66 7.59
N SER A 108 -9.74 4.92 7.29
CA SER A 108 -10.59 6.06 7.62
C SER A 108 -11.99 5.90 7.04
N GLU A 109 -12.14 5.47 5.78
CA GLU A 109 -13.43 5.28 5.14
C GLU A 109 -14.27 4.19 5.84
N ILE A 110 -13.59 3.15 6.37
CA ILE A 110 -14.25 2.09 7.14
C ILE A 110 -14.72 2.62 8.50
N LEU A 111 -13.83 3.32 9.23
CA LEU A 111 -14.12 3.82 10.56
C LEU A 111 -15.18 4.92 10.56
N ASP A 112 -15.11 5.81 9.57
CA ASP A 112 -16.03 6.95 9.43
C ASP A 112 -17.32 6.55 8.68
N LYS A 113 -17.41 5.29 8.20
CA LYS A 113 -18.54 4.76 7.42
C LYS A 113 -18.83 5.57 6.14
N THR A 114 -17.77 6.04 5.51
CA THR A 114 -17.82 6.84 4.28
C THR A 114 -17.35 6.05 3.06
N LEU A 115 -17.70 4.76 3.00
CA LEU A 115 -17.33 3.89 1.89
C LEU A 115 -18.00 4.35 0.60
N ASP A 116 -17.20 4.90 -0.32
CA ASP A 116 -17.64 5.23 -1.68
C ASP A 116 -17.14 4.14 -2.64
N VAL A 117 -17.94 3.09 -2.77
CA VAL A 117 -17.63 1.92 -3.59
C VAL A 117 -18.66 1.83 -4.73
N PRO A 118 -18.22 1.72 -5.99
CA PRO A 118 -19.15 1.65 -7.12
C PRO A 118 -20.13 0.50 -7.03
N ALA A 119 -21.31 0.65 -7.63
CA ALA A 119 -22.36 -0.37 -7.65
C ALA A 119 -21.86 -1.74 -8.10
N GLY A 120 -22.25 -2.79 -7.38
CA GLY A 120 -21.85 -4.17 -7.66
C GLY A 120 -20.43 -4.53 -7.22
N LYS A 121 -19.64 -3.58 -6.71
CA LYS A 121 -18.27 -3.79 -6.23
C LYS A 121 -18.23 -4.07 -4.72
N THR A 122 -17.06 -4.52 -4.26
CA THR A 122 -16.81 -4.87 -2.86
C THR A 122 -15.55 -4.14 -2.38
N PRO A 123 -15.54 -3.51 -1.21
CA PRO A 123 -14.32 -2.93 -0.67
C PRO A 123 -13.27 -4.01 -0.33
N VAL A 124 -12.01 -3.63 -0.39
CA VAL A 124 -10.89 -4.40 0.16
C VAL A 124 -9.91 -3.45 0.84
N LEU A 125 -9.50 -3.74 2.07
CA LEU A 125 -8.43 -3.01 2.73
C LEU A 125 -7.11 -3.76 2.57
N PHE A 126 -6.13 -3.15 1.95
CA PHE A 126 -4.76 -3.66 1.87
C PHE A 126 -4.00 -3.28 3.13
N THR A 127 -3.39 -4.26 3.81
CA THR A 127 -2.53 -3.99 4.96
C THR A 127 -1.15 -4.60 4.74
N PHE A 128 -0.10 -3.84 5.10
CA PHE A 128 1.30 -4.21 4.97
C PHE A 128 1.97 -4.08 6.33
N ASP A 129 2.33 -5.20 6.95
CA ASP A 129 2.97 -5.20 8.27
C ASP A 129 4.51 -5.20 8.16
N ASP A 130 5.20 -4.81 9.24
CA ASP A 130 6.65 -4.83 9.44
C ASP A 130 7.46 -3.71 8.80
N ALA A 131 6.93 -2.91 7.89
CA ALA A 131 7.70 -1.91 7.14
C ALA A 131 9.03 -2.47 6.57
N SER A 132 8.96 -3.65 5.94
CA SER A 132 10.09 -4.35 5.33
C SER A 132 10.65 -3.59 4.12
N PRO A 133 11.97 -3.61 3.87
CA PRO A 133 12.52 -3.03 2.64
C PRO A 133 12.00 -3.69 1.37
N SER A 134 11.49 -4.92 1.42
CA SER A 134 10.83 -5.55 0.27
C SER A 134 9.48 -4.92 -0.09
N GLN A 135 8.84 -4.24 0.88
CA GLN A 135 7.62 -3.50 0.63
C GLN A 135 7.91 -2.16 -0.05
N PHE A 136 8.94 -1.43 0.40
CA PHE A 136 9.28 -0.15 -0.18
C PHE A 136 10.79 0.09 -0.19
N ARG A 137 11.37 0.19 -1.38
CA ARG A 137 12.76 0.60 -1.60
C ARG A 137 12.83 1.81 -2.49
N TYR A 138 13.84 2.65 -2.22
CA TYR A 138 14.34 3.59 -3.21
C TYR A 138 15.56 3.02 -3.92
N LEU A 139 15.67 3.34 -5.21
CA LEU A 139 16.89 3.23 -6.00
C LEU A 139 17.40 4.65 -6.27
N GLU A 140 18.70 4.86 -6.14
CA GLU A 140 19.32 6.11 -6.54
C GLU A 140 19.74 6.01 -8.01
N ARG A 141 19.20 6.86 -8.86
CA ARG A 141 19.52 6.94 -10.28
C ARG A 141 19.79 8.39 -10.66
N ASN A 142 21.00 8.66 -11.13
CA ASN A 142 21.41 10.01 -11.53
C ASN A 142 21.18 11.06 -10.43
N GLY A 143 21.46 10.71 -9.16
CA GLY A 143 21.25 11.57 -8.00
C GLY A 143 19.80 11.77 -7.57
N GLN A 144 18.86 11.05 -8.16
CA GLN A 144 17.45 11.08 -7.79
C GLN A 144 16.99 9.77 -7.18
N LEU A 145 16.12 9.87 -6.17
CA LEU A 145 15.47 8.71 -5.57
C LEU A 145 14.24 8.33 -6.40
N VAL A 146 14.21 7.10 -6.90
CA VAL A 146 13.07 6.52 -7.60
C VAL A 146 12.57 5.31 -6.84
N VAL A 147 11.26 5.08 -6.84
CA VAL A 147 10.68 3.87 -6.24
C VAL A 147 11.17 2.65 -7.02
N ASP A 148 11.68 1.65 -6.31
CA ASP A 148 12.07 0.38 -6.93
C ASP A 148 10.83 -0.33 -7.48
N PRO A 149 10.72 -0.54 -8.81
CA PRO A 149 9.57 -1.17 -9.43
C PRO A 149 9.37 -2.63 -9.02
N SER A 150 10.37 -3.24 -8.36
CA SER A 150 10.29 -4.61 -7.85
C SER A 150 9.86 -4.69 -6.38
N SER A 151 9.72 -3.55 -5.67
CA SER A 151 9.12 -3.50 -4.34
C SER A 151 7.59 -3.61 -4.41
N ALA A 152 6.93 -3.97 -3.29
CA ALA A 152 5.47 -4.04 -3.27
C ALA A 152 4.82 -2.70 -3.67
N VAL A 153 5.33 -1.57 -3.15
CA VAL A 153 4.85 -0.23 -3.52
C VAL A 153 5.06 0.03 -5.00
N GLY A 154 6.23 -0.31 -5.56
CA GLY A 154 6.49 -0.12 -6.99
C GLY A 154 5.55 -0.95 -7.87
N ILE A 155 5.32 -2.22 -7.52
CA ILE A 155 4.37 -3.10 -8.21
C ILE A 155 2.94 -2.56 -8.11
N LEU A 156 2.51 -2.12 -6.92
CA LEU A 156 1.17 -1.57 -6.70
C LEU A 156 0.96 -0.29 -7.49
N LEU A 157 1.92 0.64 -7.49
CA LEU A 157 1.82 1.89 -8.26
C LEU A 157 1.78 1.63 -9.78
N ASP A 158 2.54 0.65 -10.28
CA ASP A 158 2.46 0.25 -11.69
C ASP A 158 1.10 -0.38 -12.03
N PHE A 159 0.56 -1.20 -11.14
CA PHE A 159 -0.79 -1.76 -11.29
C PHE A 159 -1.86 -0.65 -11.34
N LEU A 160 -1.82 0.32 -10.43
CA LEU A 160 -2.75 1.46 -10.40
C LEU A 160 -2.66 2.33 -11.66
N ARG A 161 -1.48 2.48 -12.23
CA ARG A 161 -1.28 3.22 -13.49
C ARG A 161 -2.03 2.59 -14.67
N THR A 162 -2.15 1.27 -14.67
CA THR A 162 -2.85 0.50 -15.71
C THR A 162 -4.32 0.22 -15.37
N HIS A 163 -4.73 0.45 -14.12
CA HIS A 163 -6.10 0.26 -13.63
C HIS A 163 -6.58 1.54 -12.91
N PRO A 164 -6.91 2.61 -13.66
CA PRO A 164 -7.20 3.94 -13.10
C PRO A 164 -8.52 4.02 -12.30
N ASP A 165 -9.34 2.98 -12.36
CA ASP A 165 -10.51 2.79 -11.52
C ASP A 165 -10.16 2.48 -10.05
N TRP A 166 -8.94 2.03 -9.78
CA TRP A 166 -8.40 1.93 -8.43
C TRP A 166 -7.63 3.19 -8.04
N LYS A 167 -7.74 3.59 -6.78
CA LYS A 167 -6.96 4.70 -6.20
C LYS A 167 -5.87 4.14 -5.28
N PRO A 168 -4.79 4.88 -5.01
CA PRO A 168 -3.72 4.46 -4.11
C PRO A 168 -4.22 4.52 -2.65
N LYS A 169 -4.90 3.46 -2.24
CA LYS A 169 -5.46 3.26 -0.91
C LYS A 169 -4.91 1.98 -0.30
N GLY A 170 -4.73 1.99 1.02
CA GLY A 170 -4.19 0.89 1.80
C GLY A 170 -3.48 1.39 3.05
N LEU A 171 -3.07 0.49 3.93
CA LEU A 171 -2.60 0.78 5.26
C LEU A 171 -1.22 0.14 5.48
N PHE A 172 -0.21 0.94 5.74
CA PHE A 172 1.14 0.48 6.07
C PHE A 172 1.37 0.55 7.57
N CYS A 173 1.55 -0.60 8.21
CA CYS A 173 1.76 -0.72 9.65
C CYS A 173 3.25 -0.61 9.98
N MET A 174 3.63 0.54 10.51
CA MET A 174 5.00 0.97 10.69
C MET A 174 5.69 0.28 11.85
N LEU A 175 6.92 -0.16 11.61
CA LEU A 175 7.83 -0.76 12.57
C LEU A 175 9.13 0.06 12.63
N PRO A 176 9.26 1.02 13.57
CA PRO A 176 10.33 2.01 13.49
C PRO A 176 11.72 1.54 13.93
N ALA A 177 11.82 0.54 14.80
CA ALA A 177 13.08 0.18 15.46
C ALA A 177 13.38 -1.31 15.55
N ALA A 178 12.85 -2.12 14.63
CA ALA A 178 13.13 -3.55 14.61
C ALA A 178 14.58 -3.83 14.22
N GLU A 179 15.17 -4.88 14.83
CA GLU A 179 16.58 -5.24 14.62
C GLU A 179 16.87 -5.73 13.20
N ALA A 180 15.95 -6.46 12.57
CA ALA A 180 16.16 -7.10 11.28
C ALA A 180 16.17 -6.12 10.07
N GLY A 181 16.49 -4.84 10.30
CA GLY A 181 16.57 -3.85 9.24
C GLY A 181 15.23 -3.45 8.64
N HIS A 182 14.15 -3.73 9.32
CA HIS A 182 12.79 -3.38 8.90
C HIS A 182 12.44 -1.92 9.20
N ALA A 183 13.20 -1.23 10.08
CA ALA A 183 12.93 0.14 10.51
C ALA A 183 12.61 1.04 9.31
N PHE A 184 11.35 1.45 9.19
CA PHE A 184 10.86 2.29 8.10
C PHE A 184 11.37 1.87 6.71
N PHE A 185 11.15 0.59 6.36
CA PHE A 185 11.52 0.02 5.06
C PHE A 185 13.03 -0.07 4.81
N GLY A 186 13.80 -0.33 5.85
CA GLY A 186 15.25 -0.52 5.81
C GLY A 186 16.04 0.76 6.00
N GLU A 187 17.13 0.62 6.75
CA GLU A 187 18.12 1.65 7.01
C GLU A 187 19.50 1.01 7.17
N LYS A 188 20.54 1.83 7.41
CA LYS A 188 21.93 1.36 7.67
C LYS A 188 22.50 0.45 6.57
N GLY A 189 22.14 0.71 5.33
CA GLY A 189 22.69 -0.03 4.18
C GLY A 189 21.95 -1.33 3.84
N ILE A 190 20.94 -1.75 4.59
CA ILE A 190 20.18 -2.97 4.30
C ILE A 190 19.51 -2.87 2.94
N GLN A 191 19.80 -3.83 2.06
CA GLN A 191 19.34 -3.82 0.66
C GLN A 191 19.60 -2.48 -0.04
N GLY A 192 20.71 -1.81 0.26
CA GLY A 192 21.09 -0.50 -0.26
C GLY A 192 20.29 0.67 0.31
N GLN A 193 19.43 0.45 1.31
CA GLN A 193 18.61 1.52 1.89
C GLN A 193 19.38 2.32 2.93
N GLN A 194 19.17 3.63 2.95
CA GLN A 194 19.88 4.53 3.85
C GLN A 194 18.96 5.16 4.89
N SER A 195 19.49 5.40 6.09
CA SER A 195 18.76 6.03 7.20
C SER A 195 18.15 7.38 6.82
N ALA A 196 18.82 8.16 5.97
CA ALA A 196 18.33 9.44 5.50
C ALA A 196 17.07 9.35 4.63
N TRP A 197 16.74 8.17 4.12
CA TRP A 197 15.55 7.97 3.26
C TRP A 197 14.32 7.51 4.01
N ARG A 198 14.46 7.06 5.26
CA ARG A 198 13.37 6.42 6.01
C ARG A 198 12.11 7.30 6.11
N PHE A 199 12.27 8.58 6.51
CA PHE A 199 11.14 9.50 6.62
C PHE A 199 10.58 9.89 5.25
N LYS A 200 11.43 10.02 4.24
CA LYS A 200 10.99 10.28 2.86
C LYS A 200 10.05 9.18 2.34
N LYS A 201 10.29 7.91 2.73
CA LYS A 201 9.41 6.80 2.34
C LYS A 201 8.04 6.90 3.02
N VAL A 202 8.01 7.19 4.30
CA VAL A 202 6.77 7.37 5.07
C VAL A 202 5.96 8.56 4.53
N GLN A 203 6.64 9.69 4.29
CA GLN A 203 6.05 10.88 3.68
C GLN A 203 5.50 10.58 2.28
N PHE A 204 6.25 9.84 1.46
CA PHE A 204 5.81 9.45 0.12
C PHE A 204 4.52 8.63 0.18
N LEU A 205 4.42 7.62 1.04
CA LEU A 205 3.20 6.81 1.19
C LEU A 205 2.00 7.69 1.55
N HIS A 206 2.16 8.56 2.53
CA HIS A 206 1.10 9.48 2.93
C HIS A 206 0.70 10.43 1.79
N GLN A 207 1.66 11.00 1.06
CA GLN A 207 1.41 11.89 -0.08
C GLN A 207 0.72 11.19 -1.26
N GLN A 208 0.92 9.87 -1.41
CA GLN A 208 0.22 9.08 -2.41
C GLN A 208 -1.22 8.75 -2.01
N GLY A 209 -1.63 8.93 -0.76
CA GLY A 209 -2.97 8.62 -0.26
C GLY A 209 -3.07 7.33 0.55
N PHE A 210 -1.94 6.65 0.79
CA PHE A 210 -1.90 5.52 1.72
C PHE A 210 -1.93 6.00 3.17
N GLU A 211 -2.55 5.20 4.02
CA GLU A 211 -2.59 5.45 5.45
C GLU A 211 -1.49 4.69 6.21
N LEU A 212 -1.21 5.16 7.41
CA LEU A 212 -0.16 4.63 8.27
C LEU A 212 -0.78 4.11 9.56
N CYS A 213 -0.35 2.94 10.01
CA CYS A 213 -0.74 2.39 11.30
C CYS A 213 0.47 2.02 12.17
N ASN A 214 0.21 1.79 13.44
CA ASN A 214 1.21 1.41 14.42
C ASN A 214 1.41 -0.11 14.43
N HIS A 215 2.67 -0.56 14.41
CA HIS A 215 3.01 -1.97 14.57
C HIS A 215 4.00 -2.18 15.74
N THR A 216 3.89 -1.33 16.78
CA THR A 216 4.80 -1.19 17.91
C THR A 216 6.18 -0.61 17.53
N LEU A 217 7.03 -0.37 18.52
CA LEU A 217 8.36 0.19 18.28
C LEU A 217 9.32 -0.86 17.67
N TRP A 218 9.35 -2.09 18.23
CA TRP A 218 10.32 -3.12 17.81
C TRP A 218 9.70 -4.52 17.59
N HIS A 219 8.43 -4.62 17.22
CA HIS A 219 7.72 -5.89 17.03
C HIS A 219 7.57 -6.71 18.33
N ALA A 220 7.19 -6.03 19.41
CA ALA A 220 7.13 -6.61 20.74
C ALA A 220 6.01 -7.68 20.88
N LYS A 221 6.32 -8.81 21.51
CA LYS A 221 5.32 -9.80 21.96
C LYS A 221 4.54 -9.23 23.15
N LEU A 222 3.54 -8.39 22.88
CA LEU A 222 2.85 -7.57 23.89
C LEU A 222 2.33 -8.38 25.08
N SER A 223 1.96 -9.65 24.89
CA SER A 223 1.51 -10.56 25.96
C SER A 223 2.57 -10.86 27.01
N LYS A 224 3.84 -10.62 26.72
CA LYS A 224 4.99 -10.93 27.58
C LYS A 224 5.47 -9.76 28.42
N TYR A 225 4.97 -8.56 28.16
CA TYR A 225 5.46 -7.32 28.77
C TYR A 225 4.48 -6.73 29.79
N SER A 226 4.99 -5.88 30.69
CA SER A 226 4.18 -5.08 31.61
C SER A 226 3.41 -3.99 30.86
N ASP A 227 2.36 -3.47 31.48
CA ASP A 227 1.55 -2.38 30.94
C ASP A 227 2.40 -1.14 30.60
N ALA A 228 3.42 -0.83 31.39
CA ALA A 228 4.33 0.28 31.13
C ALA A 228 5.12 0.08 29.83
N VAL A 229 5.65 -1.11 29.60
CA VAL A 229 6.37 -1.45 28.35
C VAL A 229 5.41 -1.46 27.15
N VAL A 230 4.20 -2.01 27.31
CA VAL A 230 3.17 -1.96 26.26
C VAL A 230 2.89 -0.52 25.83
N GLN A 231 2.67 0.37 26.80
CA GLN A 231 2.42 1.80 26.52
C GLN A 231 3.64 2.46 25.85
N GLU A 232 4.87 2.17 26.31
CA GLU A 232 6.08 2.67 25.66
C GLU A 232 6.15 2.23 24.20
N GLN A 233 5.92 0.94 23.91
CA GLN A 233 5.94 0.38 22.55
C GLN A 233 4.99 1.13 21.61
N LEU A 234 3.78 1.35 22.07
CA LEU A 234 2.72 1.96 21.25
C LEU A 234 2.93 3.48 21.12
N ALA A 235 3.26 4.18 22.21
CA ALA A 235 3.51 5.61 22.17
C ALA A 235 4.71 5.99 21.30
N ARG A 236 5.81 5.21 21.40
CA ARG A 236 7.00 5.45 20.58
C ARG A 236 6.80 5.07 19.11
N GLY A 237 5.96 4.08 18.81
CA GLY A 237 5.53 3.79 17.46
C GLY A 237 4.81 4.97 16.81
N VAL A 238 3.82 5.54 17.53
CA VAL A 238 3.10 6.75 17.09
C VAL A 238 4.02 7.95 16.96
N LEU A 239 4.91 8.18 17.95
CA LEU A 239 5.87 9.29 17.91
C LEU A 239 6.79 9.20 16.67
N ALA A 240 7.20 8.01 16.28
CA ALA A 240 8.04 7.82 15.11
C ALA A 240 7.31 8.15 13.80
N ILE A 241 6.04 7.80 13.70
CA ILE A 241 5.18 8.17 12.56
C ILE A 241 4.97 9.69 12.52
N ASP A 242 4.63 10.31 13.66
CA ASP A 242 4.48 11.76 13.79
C ASP A 242 5.78 12.50 13.43
N SER A 243 6.94 11.95 13.78
CA SER A 243 8.24 12.52 13.41
C SER A 243 8.49 12.51 11.89
N ALA A 244 7.90 11.56 11.16
CA ALA A 244 7.99 11.50 9.71
C ALA A 244 6.90 12.35 9.03
N VAL A 245 5.68 12.34 9.56
CA VAL A 245 4.52 13.08 9.06
C VAL A 245 3.88 13.84 10.23
N PRO A 246 4.35 15.05 10.53
CA PRO A 246 3.90 15.82 11.70
C PRO A 246 2.38 16.04 11.71
N GLY A 247 1.75 15.76 12.85
CA GLY A 247 0.30 15.89 13.04
C GLY A 247 -0.54 14.74 12.47
N TYR A 248 0.07 13.69 11.93
CA TYR A 248 -0.66 12.53 11.42
C TYR A 248 -1.37 11.77 12.56
N GLN A 249 -2.68 11.54 12.38
CA GLN A 249 -3.47 10.80 13.35
C GLN A 249 -3.41 9.29 13.05
N VAL A 250 -2.67 8.56 13.88
CA VAL A 250 -2.53 7.10 13.76
C VAL A 250 -3.77 6.42 14.35
N ARG A 251 -4.72 6.06 13.49
CA ARG A 251 -6.02 5.49 13.91
C ARG A 251 -6.01 3.96 14.04
N GLY A 252 -5.06 3.27 13.41
CA GLY A 252 -4.96 1.81 13.41
C GLY A 252 -3.72 1.29 14.12
N MET A 253 -3.85 0.08 14.67
CA MET A 253 -2.75 -0.69 15.27
C MET A 253 -2.86 -2.15 14.84
N ALA A 254 -1.78 -2.73 14.30
CA ALA A 254 -1.68 -4.16 14.03
C ALA A 254 -0.90 -4.86 15.14
N LEU A 255 -1.43 -5.99 15.62
CA LEU A 255 -0.84 -6.75 16.71
C LEU A 255 0.35 -7.58 16.21
N PRO A 256 1.59 -7.35 16.69
CA PRO A 256 2.70 -8.24 16.40
C PRO A 256 2.37 -9.68 16.82
N TYR A 257 2.59 -10.63 15.91
CA TYR A 257 2.26 -12.06 16.11
C TYR A 257 0.78 -12.34 16.40
N GLY A 258 -0.12 -11.38 16.26
CA GLY A 258 -1.51 -11.49 16.73
C GLY A 258 -1.66 -11.57 18.25
N LEU A 259 -0.63 -11.20 19.01
CA LEU A 259 -0.61 -11.38 20.47
C LEU A 259 -1.08 -10.12 21.20
N TRP A 260 -2.23 -10.24 21.84
CA TRP A 260 -2.79 -9.21 22.70
C TRP A 260 -1.96 -9.01 23.98
N PRO A 261 -1.81 -7.76 24.49
CA PRO A 261 -1.33 -7.54 25.84
C PRO A 261 -2.35 -8.07 26.87
N LYS A 262 -1.90 -8.30 28.10
CA LYS A 262 -2.80 -8.72 29.20
C LYS A 262 -3.92 -7.72 29.43
N ASN A 263 -3.59 -6.43 29.45
CA ASN A 263 -4.55 -5.35 29.45
C ASN A 263 -4.83 -4.87 28.00
N ARG A 264 -5.85 -5.46 27.38
CA ARG A 264 -6.23 -5.16 26.01
C ARG A 264 -6.60 -3.68 25.77
N ALA A 265 -7.09 -2.97 26.78
CA ALA A 265 -7.46 -1.57 26.65
C ALA A 265 -6.27 -0.68 26.24
N LEU A 266 -5.05 -1.09 26.58
CA LEU A 266 -3.84 -0.39 26.19
C LEU A 266 -3.57 -0.41 24.68
N THR A 267 -4.15 -1.32 23.92
CA THR A 267 -4.03 -1.26 22.45
C THR A 267 -4.78 -0.09 21.84
N LEU A 268 -5.77 0.45 22.57
CA LEU A 268 -6.61 1.56 22.09
C LEU A 268 -6.08 2.91 22.52
N LYS A 269 -5.67 3.08 23.78
CA LYS A 269 -5.19 4.35 24.30
C LYS A 269 -4.24 4.18 25.47
N GLY A 270 -3.31 5.10 25.57
CA GLY A 270 -2.35 5.16 26.66
C GLY A 270 -1.35 6.30 26.43
N SER A 271 -0.34 6.32 27.29
CA SER A 271 0.73 7.30 27.20
C SER A 271 2.04 6.78 27.77
N TRP A 272 3.13 7.40 27.34
CA TRP A 272 4.47 7.15 27.84
C TRP A 272 5.18 8.47 28.09
N TYR A 273 5.92 8.56 29.20
CA TYR A 273 6.72 9.74 29.51
C TYR A 273 8.13 9.59 28.96
N ASP A 274 8.50 10.44 28.00
CA ASP A 274 9.84 10.54 27.46
C ASP A 274 10.73 11.32 28.43
N THR A 275 11.55 10.61 29.18
CA THR A 275 12.47 11.21 30.17
C THR A 275 13.55 12.08 29.55
N LYS A 276 13.94 11.82 28.28
CA LYS A 276 14.94 12.62 27.55
C LYS A 276 14.35 13.93 27.05
N ALA A 277 13.19 13.86 26.41
CA ALA A 277 12.49 15.04 25.89
C ALA A 277 11.64 15.75 26.96
N LYS A 278 11.51 15.18 28.18
CA LYS A 278 10.71 15.68 29.29
C LYS A 278 9.26 15.98 28.88
N ARG A 279 8.65 15.07 28.10
CA ARG A 279 7.28 15.21 27.63
C ARG A 279 6.52 13.89 27.66
N THR A 280 5.19 13.97 27.79
CA THR A 280 4.31 12.83 27.64
C THR A 280 3.95 12.66 26.16
N VAL A 281 4.04 11.43 25.67
CA VAL A 281 3.57 11.03 24.34
C VAL A 281 2.34 10.17 24.55
N SER A 282 1.20 10.64 24.08
CA SER A 282 -0.07 9.88 24.11
C SER A 282 -0.36 9.25 22.77
N TYR A 283 -1.15 8.17 22.79
CA TYR A 283 -1.66 7.54 21.57
C TYR A 283 -3.14 7.17 21.75
N ALA A 284 -3.87 7.15 20.64
CA ALA A 284 -5.25 6.69 20.57
C ALA A 284 -5.49 5.99 19.24
N HIS A 285 -5.81 4.68 19.31
CA HIS A 285 -6.18 3.90 18.13
C HIS A 285 -7.68 3.59 18.18
N GLU A 286 -8.32 3.62 17.04
CA GLU A 286 -9.73 3.28 16.88
C GLU A 286 -9.91 1.85 16.38
N ALA A 287 -8.90 1.33 15.63
CA ALA A 287 -8.88 -0.01 15.09
C ALA A 287 -7.68 -0.82 15.58
N VAL A 288 -7.93 -2.10 15.89
CA VAL A 288 -6.88 -3.10 16.20
C VAL A 288 -7.03 -4.28 15.26
N PHE A 289 -5.96 -4.60 14.54
CA PHE A 289 -5.92 -5.70 13.58
C PHE A 289 -5.33 -6.96 14.19
N GLU A 290 -6.07 -8.05 14.07
CA GLU A 290 -5.59 -9.41 14.32
C GLU A 290 -4.88 -9.97 13.09
N VAL A 291 -4.06 -11.03 13.24
CA VAL A 291 -3.33 -11.65 12.11
C VAL A 291 -4.26 -12.48 11.23
N ALA A 292 -5.33 -13.05 11.78
CA ALA A 292 -6.19 -13.97 11.07
C ALA A 292 -7.66 -13.76 11.45
N GLY A 293 -8.55 -14.65 10.99
CA GLY A 293 -9.98 -14.63 11.32
C GLY A 293 -10.88 -14.58 10.10
N GLY A 294 -10.32 -14.32 8.92
CA GLY A 294 -11.05 -14.27 7.65
C GLY A 294 -11.62 -12.89 7.35
N PRO A 295 -12.63 -12.81 6.45
CA PRO A 295 -13.21 -11.54 6.05
C PRO A 295 -13.88 -10.79 7.20
N ALA A 296 -13.64 -9.50 7.29
CA ALA A 296 -14.23 -8.61 8.27
C ALA A 296 -15.73 -8.39 8.00
N ARG A 297 -16.48 -8.07 9.05
CA ARG A 297 -17.85 -7.56 8.91
C ARG A 297 -17.83 -6.16 8.33
N SER A 298 -18.88 -5.82 7.60
CA SER A 298 -19.11 -4.46 7.14
C SER A 298 -19.17 -3.47 8.31
N PRO A 299 -18.67 -2.22 8.15
CA PRO A 299 -18.86 -1.17 9.15
C PRO A 299 -20.33 -0.81 9.39
N PHE A 300 -21.22 -1.20 8.47
CA PHE A 300 -22.67 -1.01 8.59
C PHE A 300 -23.38 -2.16 9.34
N ASP A 301 -22.70 -3.30 9.54
CA ASP A 301 -23.21 -4.42 10.35
C ASP A 301 -23.20 -4.01 11.85
N PRO A 302 -24.32 -4.15 12.59
CA PRO A 302 -24.35 -3.86 14.03
C PRO A 302 -23.35 -4.62 14.87
N GLN A 303 -22.83 -5.75 14.38
CA GLN A 303 -21.80 -6.56 15.05
C GLN A 303 -20.37 -6.21 14.61
N PHE A 304 -20.19 -5.13 13.85
CA PHE A 304 -18.86 -4.64 13.49
C PHE A 304 -18.07 -4.22 14.72
N ASN A 305 -16.87 -4.76 14.83
CA ASN A 305 -15.99 -4.43 15.95
C ASN A 305 -14.61 -3.95 15.45
N PRO A 306 -14.38 -2.65 15.34
CA PRO A 306 -13.09 -2.13 14.88
C PRO A 306 -11.95 -2.44 15.87
N ARG A 307 -12.27 -2.74 17.13
CA ARG A 307 -11.27 -3.04 18.17
C ARG A 307 -10.72 -4.47 18.10
N ALA A 308 -11.17 -5.28 17.14
CA ALA A 308 -10.65 -6.61 16.85
C ALA A 308 -11.01 -6.98 15.40
N LEU A 309 -10.34 -6.37 14.45
CA LEU A 309 -10.56 -6.59 13.02
C LEU A 309 -9.80 -7.84 12.57
N PRO A 310 -10.52 -8.87 12.10
CA PRO A 310 -9.88 -10.04 11.51
C PRO A 310 -9.26 -9.71 10.16
N ARG A 311 -8.20 -10.44 9.80
CA ARG A 311 -7.54 -10.31 8.50
C ARG A 311 -7.47 -11.64 7.75
N VAL A 312 -7.14 -11.54 6.48
CA VAL A 312 -6.82 -12.64 5.58
C VAL A 312 -5.32 -12.57 5.32
N PRO A 313 -4.49 -13.37 6.03
CA PRO A 313 -3.05 -13.35 5.80
C PRO A 313 -2.73 -13.97 4.43
N LEU A 314 -1.92 -13.29 3.63
CA LEU A 314 -1.52 -13.72 2.28
C LEU A 314 -0.04 -14.11 2.26
N GLN A 315 0.29 -15.16 3.04
CA GLN A 315 1.65 -15.67 3.21
C GLN A 315 1.65 -17.18 3.40
N GLY A 316 2.79 -17.82 3.28
CA GLY A 316 2.89 -19.27 3.43
C GLY A 316 2.01 -20.00 2.43
N GLY A 317 1.29 -21.00 2.90
CA GLY A 317 0.34 -21.80 2.11
C GLY A 317 -1.05 -21.19 1.98
N THR A 318 -1.32 -19.97 2.49
CA THR A 318 -2.63 -19.34 2.38
C THR A 318 -2.93 -18.94 0.94
N ASN A 319 -4.20 -19.04 0.55
CA ASN A 319 -4.64 -18.75 -0.79
C ASN A 319 -5.80 -17.75 -0.77
N LEU A 320 -5.56 -16.54 -1.28
CA LEU A 320 -6.56 -15.51 -1.44
C LEU A 320 -7.80 -16.04 -2.18
N THR A 321 -7.60 -16.80 -3.26
CA THR A 321 -8.66 -17.35 -4.09
C THR A 321 -9.65 -18.19 -3.28
N THR A 322 -9.18 -18.96 -2.29
CA THR A 322 -10.07 -19.75 -1.41
C THR A 322 -11.03 -18.85 -0.64
N THR A 323 -10.52 -17.77 -0.04
CA THR A 323 -11.35 -16.80 0.69
C THR A 323 -12.34 -16.10 -0.25
N LEU A 324 -11.88 -15.68 -1.44
CA LEU A 324 -12.75 -15.02 -2.40
C LEU A 324 -13.82 -15.96 -2.95
N ASN A 325 -13.49 -17.24 -3.16
CA ASN A 325 -14.47 -18.25 -3.57
C ASN A 325 -15.57 -18.44 -2.53
N GLU A 326 -15.21 -18.46 -1.24
CA GLU A 326 -16.20 -18.56 -0.16
C GLU A 326 -17.11 -17.32 -0.08
N LEU A 327 -16.54 -16.12 -0.32
CA LEU A 327 -17.33 -14.88 -0.41
C LEU A 327 -18.24 -14.84 -1.64
N ASP A 328 -17.85 -15.52 -2.72
CA ASP A 328 -18.62 -15.55 -3.96
C ASP A 328 -19.78 -16.55 -3.95
N LYS A 329 -19.79 -17.50 -2.99
CA LYS A 329 -20.87 -18.51 -2.89
C LYS A 329 -22.16 -17.87 -2.39
N VAL A 330 -23.23 -18.03 -3.17
CA VAL A 330 -24.61 -17.72 -2.73
C VAL A 330 -24.99 -18.73 -1.63
N GLY A 331 -25.42 -18.23 -0.47
CA GLY A 331 -25.73 -19.07 0.69
C GLY A 331 -24.49 -19.73 1.34
N GLY A 332 -23.29 -19.26 1.01
CA GLY A 332 -22.02 -19.70 1.62
C GLY A 332 -21.87 -19.25 3.07
N LYS A 333 -20.72 -19.62 3.68
CA LYS A 333 -20.39 -19.26 5.06
C LYS A 333 -20.45 -17.76 5.35
N TRP A 334 -20.15 -16.96 4.34
CA TRP A 334 -20.12 -15.49 4.42
C TRP A 334 -20.93 -14.86 3.30
N ALA A 335 -21.87 -13.99 3.67
CA ALA A 335 -22.47 -13.10 2.70
C ALA A 335 -21.44 -12.02 2.30
N ARG A 336 -21.20 -11.82 1.00
CA ARG A 336 -20.29 -10.82 0.48
C ARG A 336 -20.91 -9.42 0.57
N PHE A 337 -20.11 -8.43 0.94
CA PHE A 337 -20.45 -7.02 0.75
C PHE A 337 -20.59 -6.73 -0.75
N VAL A 338 -21.69 -6.13 -1.14
CA VAL A 338 -21.96 -5.67 -2.51
C VAL A 338 -22.56 -4.28 -2.42
N SER A 339 -21.86 -3.27 -2.93
CA SER A 339 -22.34 -1.89 -2.90
C SER A 339 -23.53 -1.69 -3.86
N ASP A 340 -24.45 -0.82 -3.48
CA ASP A 340 -25.48 -0.28 -4.38
C ASP A 340 -25.00 0.93 -5.19
N GLY A 341 -23.80 1.46 -4.85
CA GLY A 341 -23.16 2.61 -5.50
C GLY A 341 -23.66 3.96 -5.01
N ASN A 342 -24.45 4.00 -3.94
CA ASN A 342 -24.92 5.23 -3.33
C ASN A 342 -24.39 5.34 -1.87
N PRO A 343 -23.40 6.21 -1.59
CA PRO A 343 -22.81 6.33 -0.25
C PRO A 343 -23.77 6.85 0.82
N GLU A 344 -24.93 7.37 0.43
CA GLU A 344 -25.96 7.89 1.34
C GLU A 344 -26.95 6.80 1.82
N THR A 345 -26.87 5.60 1.24
CA THR A 345 -27.78 4.49 1.56
C THR A 345 -26.99 3.28 2.07
N ILE A 346 -27.68 2.36 2.73
CA ILE A 346 -27.12 1.07 3.16
C ILE A 346 -28.04 -0.01 2.61
N ALA A 347 -27.60 -0.67 1.56
CA ALA A 347 -28.33 -1.77 0.95
C ALA A 347 -28.36 -2.98 1.88
N LYS A 348 -29.55 -3.51 2.12
CA LYS A 348 -29.77 -4.73 2.91
C LYS A 348 -30.18 -5.86 1.95
N PRO A 349 -29.82 -7.15 2.26
CA PRO A 349 -30.19 -8.29 1.45
C PRO A 349 -31.68 -8.53 1.41
#